data_3622bf26ea42a841c8c46dcba99a3b15
#
_entry.id   3622bf26ea42a841c8c46dcba99a3b15
#
_cell.length_a   1.000
_cell.length_b   1.000
_cell.length_c   1.000
_cell.angle_alpha   90.00
_cell.angle_beta   90.00
_cell.angle_gamma   90.00
#
_symmetry.space_group_name_H-M   'P 1'
#
loop_
_entity.id
_entity.type
_entity.pdbx_description
1 polymer ?
#
loop_
_entity_poly.entity_id
_entity_poly.type
_entity_poly.pdbx_seq_one_letter_code
_entity_poly.pdbx_strand_id
1 'polypeptide(L)'
;YLFAKAVEATETGIPMMRPMLLEFADDRNCWHLDEQYMLGDALLVAPVMSADGVKKFYLPAGEWTNFLSGEKLQGGAWHEQRFDYFGLPMFVRPGSLIALGTRDDRADYEYQDHFELAGFGAVPGQSVTIYSPTHNRIGGRAPIRASWS
;
A
#
# COMPACT_ATOMS: atom_id res chain seq x y z
N TYR A 1 8.60 0.57 1.19
CA TYR A 1 7.50 0.16 0.30
C TYR A 1 7.46 0.97 -0.98
N LEU A 2 7.26 2.30 -0.91
CA LEU A 2 7.10 3.16 -2.09
C LEU A 2 8.27 3.07 -3.08
N PHE A 3 9.49 3.04 -2.59
CA PHE A 3 10.66 2.91 -3.44
C PHE A 3 10.68 1.58 -4.22
N ALA A 4 10.30 0.47 -3.58
CA ALA A 4 10.16 -0.82 -4.24
C ALA A 4 9.11 -0.78 -5.36
N LYS A 5 7.98 -0.08 -5.14
CA LYS A 5 6.95 0.10 -6.18
C LYS A 5 7.40 1.04 -7.30
N ALA A 6 8.26 2.01 -7.03
CA ALA A 6 8.88 2.83 -8.07
C ALA A 6 9.83 1.99 -8.95
N VAL A 7 10.64 1.12 -8.35
CA VAL A 7 11.49 0.18 -9.10
C VAL A 7 10.62 -0.75 -9.95
N GLU A 8 9.59 -1.37 -9.37
CA GLU A 8 8.64 -2.22 -10.09
C GLU A 8 8.03 -1.49 -11.31
N ALA A 9 7.64 -0.22 -11.14
CA ALA A 9 7.09 0.58 -12.23
C ALA A 9 8.09 0.78 -13.39
N THR A 10 9.38 0.92 -13.09
CA THR A 10 10.42 1.06 -14.14
C THR A 10 10.71 -0.26 -14.86
N GLU A 11 10.57 -1.38 -14.18
CA GLU A 11 10.87 -2.71 -14.73
C GLU A 11 9.69 -3.31 -15.51
N THR A 12 8.46 -3.07 -15.05
CA THR A 12 7.25 -3.73 -15.59
C THR A 12 6.34 -2.80 -16.37
N GLY A 13 6.46 -1.47 -16.18
CA GLY A 13 5.51 -0.49 -16.69
C GLY A 13 4.21 -0.38 -15.87
N ILE A 14 4.03 -1.19 -14.81
CA ILE A 14 2.86 -1.11 -13.93
C ILE A 14 3.00 0.12 -13.04
N PRO A 15 2.06 1.08 -13.07
CA PRO A 15 2.18 2.31 -12.30
C PRO A 15 2.11 2.09 -10.79
N MET A 16 2.69 3.01 -10.02
CA MET A 16 2.58 3.01 -8.56
C MET A 16 1.14 3.30 -8.10
N MET A 17 0.48 4.29 -8.73
CA MET A 17 -0.94 4.56 -8.53
C MET A 17 -1.73 3.76 -9.55
N ARG A 18 -2.47 2.76 -9.10
CA ARG A 18 -3.19 1.80 -9.94
C ARG A 18 -4.69 2.03 -9.85
N PRO A 19 -5.41 2.16 -10.96
CA PRO A 19 -6.86 2.14 -10.91
C PRO A 19 -7.34 0.81 -10.30
N MET A 20 -8.45 0.85 -9.58
CA MET A 20 -9.00 -0.35 -8.94
C MET A 20 -9.22 -1.50 -9.92
N LEU A 21 -9.62 -1.19 -11.14
CA LEU A 21 -9.80 -2.16 -12.22
C LEU A 21 -8.53 -2.99 -12.50
N LEU A 22 -7.34 -2.40 -12.40
CA LEU A 22 -6.09 -3.10 -12.70
C LEU A 22 -5.81 -4.23 -11.70
N GLU A 23 -6.19 -4.03 -10.44
CA GLU A 23 -5.96 -4.98 -9.35
C GLU A 23 -7.14 -5.92 -9.07
N PHE A 24 -8.36 -5.50 -9.45
CA PHE A 24 -9.61 -6.21 -9.15
C PHE A 24 -10.52 -6.27 -10.38
N ALA A 25 -9.99 -6.78 -11.50
CA ALA A 25 -10.71 -6.83 -12.78
C ALA A 25 -11.99 -7.69 -12.72
N ASP A 26 -12.03 -8.69 -11.84
CA ASP A 26 -13.19 -9.58 -11.67
C ASP A 26 -14.30 -8.97 -10.80
N ASP A 27 -14.00 -7.89 -10.07
CA ASP A 27 -14.99 -7.17 -9.26
C ASP A 27 -15.55 -5.98 -10.04
N ARG A 28 -16.80 -6.11 -10.49
CA ARG A 28 -17.47 -5.07 -11.29
C ARG A 28 -17.59 -3.73 -10.57
N ASN A 29 -17.63 -3.70 -9.23
CA ASN A 29 -17.63 -2.46 -8.48
C ASN A 29 -16.34 -1.67 -8.67
N CYS A 30 -15.25 -2.33 -9.03
CA CYS A 30 -13.95 -1.70 -9.23
C CYS A 30 -13.74 -1.09 -10.63
N TRP A 31 -14.66 -1.33 -11.59
CA TRP A 31 -14.43 -0.94 -12.99
C TRP A 31 -14.47 0.57 -13.24
N HIS A 32 -15.26 1.30 -12.46
CA HIS A 32 -15.48 2.75 -12.64
C HIS A 32 -15.23 3.55 -11.36
N LEU A 33 -14.35 3.04 -10.48
CA LEU A 33 -13.97 3.74 -9.26
C LEU A 33 -12.83 4.73 -9.56
N ASP A 34 -13.16 5.99 -9.71
CA ASP A 34 -12.24 7.09 -10.03
C ASP A 34 -11.81 7.92 -8.80
N GLU A 35 -12.52 7.75 -7.67
CA GLU A 35 -12.22 8.47 -6.42
C GLU A 35 -11.38 7.68 -5.41
N GLN A 36 -10.88 6.53 -5.81
CA GLN A 36 -9.97 5.70 -5.01
C GLN A 36 -9.03 4.91 -5.92
N TYR A 37 -7.89 4.50 -5.38
CA TYR A 37 -6.86 3.79 -6.14
C TYR A 37 -6.06 2.85 -5.23
N MET A 38 -5.32 1.94 -5.84
CA MET A 38 -4.29 1.18 -5.15
C MET A 38 -2.95 1.92 -5.28
N LEU A 39 -2.27 2.16 -4.16
CA LEU A 39 -0.89 2.60 -4.12
C LEU A 39 0.00 1.34 -4.03
N GLY A 40 0.58 0.96 -5.16
CA GLY A 40 1.15 -0.36 -5.35
C GLY A 40 0.07 -1.45 -5.30
N ASP A 41 0.44 -2.62 -4.84
CA ASP A 41 -0.42 -3.81 -4.75
C ASP A 41 -1.09 -4.00 -3.37
N ALA A 42 -0.59 -3.30 -2.35
CA ALA A 42 -0.97 -3.55 -0.96
C ALA A 42 -1.82 -2.45 -0.30
N LEU A 43 -1.76 -1.20 -0.76
CA LEU A 43 -2.44 -0.08 -0.10
C LEU A 43 -3.56 0.47 -0.97
N LEU A 44 -4.80 0.43 -0.47
CA LEU A 44 -5.94 1.15 -1.05
C LEU A 44 -6.01 2.53 -0.41
N VAL A 45 -6.13 3.56 -1.24
CA VAL A 45 -6.25 4.95 -0.81
C VAL A 45 -7.51 5.57 -1.42
N ALA A 46 -8.34 6.18 -0.58
CA ALA A 46 -9.56 6.89 -1.01
C ALA A 46 -9.54 8.34 -0.48
N PRO A 47 -8.93 9.30 -1.20
CA PRO A 47 -8.77 10.67 -0.74
C PRO A 47 -10.11 11.32 -0.38
N VAL A 48 -10.11 12.08 0.73
CA VAL A 48 -11.28 12.85 1.15
C VAL A 48 -11.29 14.18 0.40
N MET A 49 -12.27 14.37 -0.48
CA MET A 49 -12.42 15.58 -1.31
C MET A 49 -13.58 16.46 -0.86
N SER A 50 -14.39 15.99 0.09
CA SER A 50 -15.54 16.71 0.61
C SER A 50 -15.15 17.66 1.75
N ALA A 51 -15.76 18.85 1.80
CA ALA A 51 -15.50 19.83 2.85
C ALA A 51 -15.99 19.38 4.25
N ASP A 52 -16.95 18.46 4.29
CA ASP A 52 -17.49 17.93 5.54
C ASP A 52 -16.69 16.72 6.08
N GLY A 53 -15.64 16.30 5.33
CA GLY A 53 -14.78 15.19 5.72
C GLY A 53 -15.42 13.80 5.52
N VAL A 54 -16.60 13.71 4.91
CA VAL A 54 -17.26 12.42 4.66
C VAL A 54 -16.71 11.80 3.39
N LYS A 55 -16.30 10.53 3.46
CA LYS A 55 -15.85 9.76 2.30
C LYS A 55 -16.61 8.44 2.22
N LYS A 56 -17.20 8.20 1.05
CA LYS A 56 -17.71 6.89 0.65
C LYS A 56 -16.66 6.18 -0.18
N PHE A 57 -16.38 4.92 0.15
CA PHE A 57 -15.38 4.10 -0.54
C PHE A 57 -15.80 2.64 -0.58
N TYR A 58 -15.24 1.90 -1.52
CA TYR A 58 -15.49 0.47 -1.70
C TYR A 58 -14.26 -0.33 -1.31
N LEU A 59 -14.41 -1.33 -0.47
CA LEU A 59 -13.38 -2.32 -0.18
C LEU A 59 -13.71 -3.62 -0.91
N PRO A 60 -12.85 -4.13 -1.80
CA PRO A 60 -13.00 -5.46 -2.40
C PRO A 60 -13.04 -6.57 -1.34
N ALA A 61 -13.46 -7.79 -1.71
CA ALA A 61 -13.61 -8.91 -0.78
C ALA A 61 -12.36 -9.15 0.07
N GLY A 62 -12.58 -9.48 1.37
CA GLY A 62 -11.54 -9.75 2.36
C GLY A 62 -11.61 -8.83 3.58
N GLU A 63 -10.78 -9.09 4.59
CA GLU A 63 -10.67 -8.25 5.79
C GLU A 63 -9.55 -7.21 5.61
N TRP A 64 -9.92 -5.97 5.40
CA TRP A 64 -9.00 -4.86 5.22
C TRP A 64 -8.66 -4.19 6.55
N THR A 65 -7.42 -3.77 6.71
CA THR A 65 -6.97 -3.09 7.92
C THR A 65 -6.64 -1.63 7.59
N ASN A 66 -7.26 -0.68 8.26
CA ASN A 66 -6.86 0.73 8.15
C ASN A 66 -5.40 0.87 8.61
N PHE A 67 -4.55 1.41 7.74
CA PHE A 67 -3.11 1.49 7.97
C PHE A 67 -2.75 2.42 9.14
N LEU A 68 -3.54 3.46 9.36
CA LEU A 68 -3.27 4.47 10.39
C LEU A 68 -3.85 4.09 11.76
N SER A 69 -5.09 3.57 11.79
CA SER A 69 -5.79 3.28 13.04
C SER A 69 -5.70 1.81 13.48
N GLY A 70 -5.37 0.89 12.57
CA GLY A 70 -5.42 -0.54 12.82
C GLY A 70 -6.85 -1.13 12.82
N GLU A 71 -7.87 -0.31 12.57
CA GLU A 71 -9.27 -0.78 12.47
C GLU A 71 -9.42 -1.75 11.31
N LYS A 72 -10.16 -2.83 11.56
CA LYS A 72 -10.47 -3.84 10.55
C LYS A 72 -11.87 -3.66 10.01
N LEU A 73 -12.00 -3.68 8.68
CA LEU A 73 -13.28 -3.61 7.98
C LEU A 73 -13.44 -4.80 7.04
N GLN A 74 -14.67 -5.33 7.01
CA GLN A 74 -15.02 -6.39 6.07
C GLN A 74 -15.25 -5.80 4.68
N GLY A 75 -14.51 -6.28 3.69
CA GLY A 75 -14.69 -5.91 2.29
C GLY A 75 -15.81 -6.69 1.60
N GLY A 76 -15.93 -6.50 0.28
CA GLY A 76 -17.10 -6.86 -0.53
C GLY A 76 -18.24 -5.86 -0.36
N ALA A 77 -17.97 -4.67 0.19
CA ALA A 77 -18.99 -3.70 0.57
C ALA A 77 -18.54 -2.25 0.40
N TRP A 78 -19.54 -1.38 0.29
CA TRP A 78 -19.35 0.07 0.39
C TRP A 78 -19.35 0.49 1.84
N HIS A 79 -18.44 1.41 2.18
CA HIS A 79 -18.32 2.04 3.50
C HIS A 79 -18.48 3.55 3.36
N GLU A 80 -18.94 4.19 4.42
CA GLU A 80 -18.99 5.64 4.52
C GLU A 80 -18.51 6.04 5.92
N GLN A 81 -17.47 6.87 5.98
CA GLN A 81 -16.88 7.31 7.25
C GLN A 81 -16.52 8.80 7.15
N ARG A 82 -16.46 9.44 8.31
CA ARG A 82 -15.98 10.82 8.45
C ARG A 82 -14.53 10.81 8.91
N PHE A 83 -13.70 11.58 8.23
CA PHE A 83 -12.28 11.76 8.52
C PHE A 83 -11.99 13.21 8.85
N ASP A 84 -11.08 13.45 9.77
CA ASP A 84 -10.50 14.75 10.06
C ASP A 84 -9.21 14.97 9.23
N TYR A 85 -8.48 16.06 9.49
CA TYR A 85 -7.25 16.37 8.79
C TYR A 85 -6.09 15.41 9.08
N PHE A 86 -6.16 14.61 10.12
CA PHE A 86 -5.18 13.59 10.49
C PHE A 86 -5.60 12.18 10.05
N GLY A 87 -6.82 12.03 9.57
CA GLY A 87 -7.39 10.79 9.09
C GLY A 87 -7.36 10.70 7.56
N LEU A 88 -7.00 9.52 7.06
CA LEU A 88 -7.04 9.19 5.63
C LEU A 88 -7.60 7.78 5.48
N PRO A 89 -8.61 7.57 4.62
CA PRO A 89 -9.00 6.22 4.22
C PRO A 89 -7.85 5.54 3.46
N MET A 90 -6.98 4.88 4.20
CA MET A 90 -5.86 4.11 3.68
C MET A 90 -5.89 2.72 4.30
N PHE A 91 -6.19 1.72 3.49
CA PHE A 91 -6.42 0.35 3.94
C PHE A 91 -5.40 -0.60 3.34
N VAL A 92 -4.92 -1.52 4.16
CA VAL A 92 -4.00 -2.57 3.72
C VAL A 92 -4.79 -3.76 3.23
N ARG A 93 -4.43 -4.24 2.05
CA ARG A 93 -4.99 -5.44 1.42
C ARG A 93 -4.74 -6.67 2.29
N PRO A 94 -5.74 -7.54 2.49
CA PRO A 94 -5.55 -8.81 3.21
C PRO A 94 -4.42 -9.66 2.59
N GLY A 95 -3.62 -10.29 3.45
CA GLY A 95 -2.50 -11.13 3.03
C GLY A 95 -1.25 -10.35 2.63
N SER A 96 -1.17 -9.04 2.89
CA SER A 96 -0.02 -8.21 2.53
C SER A 96 1.09 -8.27 3.58
N LEU A 97 2.33 -8.19 3.08
CA LEU A 97 3.53 -7.96 3.87
C LEU A 97 4.17 -6.66 3.38
N ILE A 98 4.35 -5.69 4.29
CA ILE A 98 4.87 -4.36 3.96
C ILE A 98 6.16 -4.13 4.72
N ALA A 99 7.21 -3.72 4.02
CA ALA A 99 8.42 -3.21 4.63
C ALA A 99 8.26 -1.71 4.91
N LEU A 100 8.39 -1.34 6.17
CA LEU A 100 8.30 0.03 6.66
C LEU A 100 9.68 0.55 7.03
N GLY A 101 9.95 1.80 6.72
CA GLY A 101 11.14 2.47 7.18
C GLY A 101 11.03 2.83 8.66
N THR A 102 12.15 2.90 9.35
CA THR A 102 12.22 3.26 10.79
C THR A 102 12.56 4.74 11.01
N ARG A 103 12.69 5.51 9.93
CA ARG A 103 12.96 6.95 10.01
C ARG A 103 11.76 7.74 9.51
N ASP A 104 11.35 8.72 10.31
CA ASP A 104 10.24 9.65 10.04
C ASP A 104 10.72 11.09 9.83
N ASP A 105 12.03 11.37 10.09
CA ASP A 105 12.63 12.70 10.00
C ASP A 105 13.08 13.08 8.57
N ARG A 106 13.26 12.09 7.68
CA ARG A 106 13.65 12.30 6.29
C ARG A 106 13.34 11.10 5.40
N ALA A 107 13.25 11.32 4.08
CA ALA A 107 13.03 10.27 3.09
C ALA A 107 14.33 9.72 2.47
N ASP A 108 15.44 10.42 2.59
CA ASP A 108 16.74 10.10 1.97
C ASP A 108 17.69 9.38 2.95
N TYR A 109 17.43 8.12 3.23
CA TYR A 109 18.29 7.27 4.06
C TYR A 109 18.45 5.89 3.42
N GLU A 110 19.34 5.07 3.96
CA GLU A 110 19.53 3.70 3.48
C GLU A 110 18.41 2.80 3.99
N TYR A 111 17.49 2.42 3.12
CA TYR A 111 16.28 1.64 3.47
C TYR A 111 16.58 0.22 3.94
N GLN A 112 17.76 -0.32 3.59
CA GLN A 112 18.17 -1.67 3.95
C GLN A 112 18.80 -1.78 5.33
N ASP A 113 19.27 -0.69 5.92
CA ASP A 113 19.98 -0.72 7.20
C ASP A 113 19.01 -0.95 8.37
N HIS A 114 17.84 -0.32 8.32
CA HIS A 114 16.82 -0.44 9.36
C HIS A 114 15.42 -0.40 8.75
N PHE A 115 14.69 -1.49 8.90
CA PHE A 115 13.30 -1.59 8.45
C PHE A 115 12.51 -2.52 9.39
N GLU A 116 11.20 -2.37 9.36
CA GLU A 116 10.25 -3.24 10.05
C GLU A 116 9.39 -3.96 9.00
N LEU A 117 9.02 -5.21 9.29
CA LEU A 117 8.05 -5.94 8.50
C LEU A 117 6.70 -5.92 9.20
N ALA A 118 5.69 -5.37 8.53
CA ALA A 118 4.32 -5.36 8.99
C ALA A 118 3.49 -6.37 8.18
N GLY A 119 2.97 -7.39 8.87
CA GLY A 119 2.12 -8.43 8.27
C GLY A 119 0.64 -8.14 8.52
N PHE A 120 -0.16 -8.11 7.45
CA PHE A 120 -1.61 -7.90 7.48
C PHE A 120 -2.33 -9.15 6.98
N GLY A 121 -2.39 -10.17 7.84
CA GLY A 121 -2.81 -11.51 7.42
C GLY A 121 -1.77 -12.23 6.56
N ALA A 122 -0.51 -11.82 6.66
CA ALA A 122 0.61 -12.46 5.98
C ALA A 122 0.80 -13.89 6.48
N VAL A 123 1.18 -14.79 5.57
CA VAL A 123 1.44 -16.20 5.90
C VAL A 123 2.94 -16.47 5.94
N PRO A 124 3.40 -17.44 6.75
CA PRO A 124 4.81 -17.83 6.79
C PRO A 124 5.34 -18.15 5.38
N GLY A 125 6.55 -17.68 5.10
CA GLY A 125 7.19 -17.82 3.79
C GLY A 125 6.95 -16.69 2.81
N GLN A 126 6.01 -15.79 3.06
CA GLN A 126 5.90 -14.54 2.28
C GLN A 126 7.16 -13.69 2.43
N SER A 127 7.50 -12.97 1.38
CA SER A 127 8.70 -12.12 1.37
C SER A 127 8.48 -10.84 0.57
N VAL A 128 9.22 -9.81 0.96
CA VAL A 128 9.30 -8.52 0.25
C VAL A 128 10.74 -8.24 -0.14
N THR A 129 10.91 -7.49 -1.22
CA THR A 129 12.21 -7.01 -1.65
C THR A 129 12.39 -5.56 -1.21
N ILE A 130 13.50 -5.28 -0.55
CA ILE A 130 13.88 -3.95 -0.07
C ILE A 130 15.05 -3.46 -0.91
N TYR A 131 14.86 -2.34 -1.55
CA TYR A 131 15.85 -1.71 -2.41
C TYR A 131 16.58 -0.61 -1.65
N SER A 132 17.89 -0.47 -1.95
CA SER A 132 18.65 0.72 -1.55
C SER A 132 18.24 1.92 -2.41
N PRO A 133 18.22 3.16 -1.90
CA PRO A 133 18.03 4.35 -2.71
C PRO A 133 19.12 4.55 -3.76
N THR A 134 20.25 3.85 -3.63
CA THR A 134 21.32 3.80 -4.63
C THR A 134 21.19 2.64 -5.62
N HIS A 135 20.12 1.87 -5.56
CA HIS A 135 19.83 0.80 -6.51
C HIS A 135 19.94 1.30 -7.95
N ASN A 136 20.57 0.53 -8.83
CA ASN A 136 20.88 0.89 -10.23
C ASN A 136 21.93 2.02 -10.41
N ARG A 137 22.61 2.50 -9.37
CA ARG A 137 23.76 3.38 -9.48
C ARG A 137 25.06 2.59 -9.43
N ILE A 138 26.13 3.13 -10.04
CA ILE A 138 27.47 2.54 -9.93
C ILE A 138 27.88 2.49 -8.45
N GLY A 139 28.21 1.29 -7.94
CA GLY A 139 28.51 1.07 -6.52
C GLY A 139 27.30 1.02 -5.60
N GLY A 140 26.08 1.02 -6.14
CA GLY A 140 24.86 0.88 -5.37
C GLY A 140 24.71 -0.52 -4.78
N ARG A 141 23.98 -0.61 -3.64
CA ARG A 141 23.73 -1.88 -2.94
C ARG A 141 22.69 -2.73 -3.70
N ALA A 142 22.94 -4.02 -3.77
CA ALA A 142 21.96 -4.97 -4.29
C ALA A 142 20.69 -5.01 -3.41
N PRO A 143 19.51 -5.30 -3.98
CA PRO A 143 18.29 -5.46 -3.19
C PRO A 143 18.43 -6.66 -2.23
N ILE A 144 17.79 -6.56 -1.09
CA ILE A 144 17.70 -7.66 -0.11
C ILE A 144 16.27 -8.19 -0.06
N ARG A 145 16.15 -9.47 0.27
CA ARG A 145 14.85 -10.11 0.46
C ARG A 145 14.62 -10.41 1.93
N ALA A 146 13.54 -9.88 2.49
CA ALA A 146 13.12 -10.15 3.85
C ALA A 146 11.89 -11.06 3.85
N SER A 147 11.85 -12.05 4.73
CA SER A 147 10.78 -13.05 4.80
C SER A 147 10.03 -12.97 6.12
N TRP A 148 8.73 -13.25 6.05
CA TRP A 148 7.86 -13.40 7.21
C TRP A 148 8.00 -14.84 7.76
N SER A 149 8.30 -14.98 9.03
CA SER A 149 8.46 -16.25 9.73
C SER A 149 7.30 -16.54 10.67
#